data_094f7f050345a79f7829cdaca2c3f1a9
#
_entry.id   094f7f050345a79f7829cdaca2c3f1a9
#
_cell.length_a   1.000
_cell.length_b   1.000
_cell.length_c   1.000
_cell.angle_alpha   90.00
_cell.angle_beta   90.00
_cell.angle_gamma   90.00
#
_symmetry.space_group_name_H-M   'P 1'
#
loop_
_entity.id
_entity.type
_entity.pdbx_description
1 polymer ?
#
loop_
_entity_poly.entity_id
_entity_poly.type
_entity_poly.pdbx_seq_one_letter_code
_entity_poly.pdbx_strand_id
1 'polypeptide(L)'
;NFYKLYPEKFNNKTNGITFRRWLLHSNPELTDFITGFIGDGFKKDAEELKKLDTPVITKNLKQLYRLLDIKAQKKAELAKYLEETQGITINPDSIFDIQIKRLHEYKRQQMNALYLIHKYLEIKKGKKPTTPITAIFGAKAAPAYIIAKDIIHMILCLQQIIDKDPEVKPYLNVVMVNNYNVTLAEKLIPACDISEQISLASKEASGTGNMKFMLNGAVTLGTDDGANVEIHELVGD
;
A
#
# COMPACT_ATOMS: atom_id res chain seq x y z
N ASN A 1 -28.15 -7.84 -17.82
CA ASN A 1 -29.33 -8.38 -18.56
C ASN A 1 -29.20 -9.89 -18.80
N PHE A 2 -28.05 -10.43 -19.21
CA PHE A 2 -27.83 -11.86 -19.42
C PHE A 2 -28.01 -12.71 -18.15
N TYR A 3 -27.63 -12.19 -16.98
CA TYR A 3 -27.85 -12.87 -15.70
C TYR A 3 -29.33 -13.19 -15.45
N LYS A 4 -30.26 -12.30 -15.87
CA LYS A 4 -31.70 -12.55 -15.73
C LYS A 4 -32.20 -13.71 -16.61
N LEU A 5 -31.49 -13.99 -17.72
CA LEU A 5 -31.86 -15.04 -18.64
C LEU A 5 -31.20 -16.40 -18.28
N TYR A 6 -29.98 -16.34 -17.74
CA TYR A 6 -29.15 -17.53 -17.49
C TYR A 6 -28.39 -17.39 -16.16
N PRO A 7 -29.07 -17.27 -15.01
CA PRO A 7 -28.43 -16.99 -13.73
C PRO A 7 -27.37 -18.04 -13.35
N GLU A 8 -27.60 -19.29 -13.70
CA GLU A 8 -26.70 -20.42 -13.42
C GLU A 8 -25.36 -20.36 -14.19
N LYS A 9 -25.26 -19.51 -15.24
CA LYS A 9 -24.04 -19.35 -16.04
C LYS A 9 -23.10 -18.27 -15.49
N PHE A 10 -23.55 -17.51 -14.50
CA PHE A 10 -22.80 -16.39 -13.94
C PHE A 10 -22.41 -16.67 -12.51
N ASN A 11 -21.15 -16.46 -12.21
CA ASN A 11 -20.65 -16.49 -10.84
C ASN A 11 -19.53 -15.46 -10.66
N ASN A 12 -19.28 -15.04 -9.43
CA ASN A 12 -18.17 -14.16 -9.10
C ASN A 12 -16.99 -15.00 -8.59
N LYS A 13 -15.78 -14.62 -9.02
CA LYS A 13 -14.52 -15.17 -8.52
C LYS A 13 -13.56 -14.00 -8.24
N THR A 14 -13.28 -13.77 -6.97
CA THR A 14 -12.25 -12.84 -6.54
C THR A 14 -10.89 -13.35 -6.96
N ASN A 15 -9.99 -12.45 -7.38
CA ASN A 15 -8.61 -12.81 -7.66
C ASN A 15 -7.91 -13.32 -6.41
N GLY A 16 -6.81 -14.05 -6.59
CA GLY A 16 -5.91 -14.45 -5.52
C GLY A 16 -4.49 -13.93 -5.76
N ILE A 17 -3.66 -14.12 -4.76
CA ILE A 17 -2.22 -13.82 -4.81
C ILE A 17 -1.41 -15.05 -4.41
N THR A 18 -0.17 -15.14 -4.90
CA THR A 18 0.74 -16.17 -4.40
C THR A 18 1.51 -15.64 -3.19
N PHE A 19 1.24 -16.20 -2.01
CA PHE A 19 1.91 -15.78 -0.79
C PHE A 19 3.41 -16.14 -0.78
N ARG A 20 3.85 -17.13 -1.57
CA ARG A 20 5.28 -17.46 -1.74
C ARG A 20 6.07 -16.24 -2.22
N ARG A 21 5.56 -15.50 -3.20
CA ARG A 21 6.21 -14.27 -3.66
C ARG A 21 5.99 -13.12 -2.67
N TRP A 22 4.73 -12.88 -2.29
CA TRP A 22 4.33 -11.65 -1.61
C TRP A 22 4.50 -11.68 -0.07
N LEU A 23 4.92 -12.82 0.47
CA LEU A 23 5.33 -12.97 1.84
C LEU A 23 6.73 -13.62 1.94
N LEU A 24 6.87 -14.89 1.52
CA LEU A 24 8.11 -15.64 1.77
C LEU A 24 9.34 -15.01 1.09
N HIS A 25 9.19 -14.54 -0.15
CA HIS A 25 10.28 -13.92 -0.90
C HIS A 25 10.48 -12.44 -0.57
N SER A 26 9.40 -11.65 -0.53
CA SER A 26 9.50 -10.20 -0.37
C SER A 26 9.68 -9.74 1.07
N ASN A 27 9.35 -10.59 2.06
CA ASN A 27 9.45 -10.26 3.49
C ASN A 27 9.93 -11.46 4.32
N PRO A 28 11.19 -11.89 4.14
CA PRO A 28 11.73 -13.05 4.83
C PRO A 28 11.74 -12.88 6.36
N GLU A 29 11.96 -11.66 6.88
CA GLU A 29 11.97 -11.40 8.31
C GLU A 29 10.58 -11.60 8.94
N LEU A 30 9.51 -11.18 8.26
CA LEU A 30 8.14 -11.47 8.68
C LEU A 30 7.84 -12.97 8.55
N THR A 31 8.34 -13.64 7.52
CA THR A 31 8.23 -15.08 7.33
C THR A 31 8.88 -15.84 8.49
N ASP A 32 10.08 -15.46 8.90
CA ASP A 32 10.81 -16.08 10.02
C ASP A 32 10.10 -15.81 11.36
N PHE A 33 9.57 -14.60 11.53
CA PHE A 33 8.73 -14.28 12.68
C PHE A 33 7.51 -15.21 12.78
N ILE A 34 6.77 -15.37 11.69
CA ILE A 34 5.58 -16.24 11.61
C ILE A 34 6.00 -17.71 11.88
N THR A 35 7.06 -18.18 11.22
CA THR A 35 7.59 -19.54 11.39
C THR A 35 7.92 -19.84 12.85
N GLY A 36 8.44 -18.86 13.58
CA GLY A 36 8.78 -19.00 15.01
C GLY A 36 7.57 -19.22 15.91
N PHE A 37 6.34 -18.89 15.46
CA PHE A 37 5.12 -19.07 16.24
C PHE A 37 4.27 -20.27 15.83
N ILE A 38 4.13 -20.48 14.51
CA ILE A 38 3.19 -21.49 14.00
C ILE A 38 3.85 -22.60 13.19
N GLY A 39 5.20 -22.57 13.07
CA GLY A 39 5.95 -23.54 12.27
C GLY A 39 5.84 -23.29 10.77
N ASP A 40 6.29 -24.22 9.96
CA ASP A 40 6.43 -24.08 8.51
C ASP A 40 5.18 -24.47 7.70
N GLY A 41 4.14 -24.99 8.34
CA GLY A 41 2.94 -25.51 7.67
C GLY A 41 2.26 -24.49 6.77
N PHE A 42 2.19 -23.21 7.20
CA PHE A 42 1.58 -22.13 6.43
C PHE A 42 2.26 -21.89 5.06
N LYS A 43 3.51 -22.32 4.89
CA LYS A 43 4.22 -22.22 3.60
C LYS A 43 3.59 -23.10 2.52
N LYS A 44 2.82 -24.12 2.92
CA LYS A 44 2.07 -25.03 2.03
C LYS A 44 0.58 -24.77 2.08
N ASP A 45 0.06 -24.40 3.26
CA ASP A 45 -1.36 -24.13 3.49
C ASP A 45 -1.52 -22.78 4.21
N ALA A 46 -1.94 -21.75 3.45
CA ALA A 46 -2.12 -20.40 3.98
C ALA A 46 -3.19 -20.28 5.07
N GLU A 47 -4.14 -21.24 5.16
CA GLU A 47 -5.15 -21.28 6.23
C GLU A 47 -4.52 -21.40 7.62
N GLU A 48 -3.32 -21.95 7.72
CA GLU A 48 -2.58 -22.02 8.97
C GLU A 48 -2.20 -20.66 9.56
N LEU A 49 -2.18 -19.59 8.74
CA LEU A 49 -1.96 -18.22 9.23
C LEU A 49 -3.01 -17.80 10.28
N LYS A 50 -4.20 -18.40 10.29
CA LYS A 50 -5.21 -18.19 11.34
C LYS A 50 -4.69 -18.49 12.74
N LYS A 51 -3.68 -19.35 12.88
CA LYS A 51 -3.04 -19.68 14.17
C LYS A 51 -2.30 -18.47 14.78
N LEU A 52 -2.07 -17.40 14.02
CA LEU A 52 -1.48 -16.16 14.54
C LEU A 52 -2.47 -15.33 15.37
N ASP A 53 -3.76 -15.53 15.19
CA ASP A 53 -4.80 -14.85 15.99
C ASP A 53 -4.93 -15.46 17.37
N THR A 54 -3.90 -15.26 18.19
CA THR A 54 -3.84 -15.74 19.57
C THR A 54 -3.43 -14.62 20.51
N PRO A 55 -3.94 -14.60 21.76
CA PRO A 55 -3.50 -13.63 22.78
C PRO A 55 -2.00 -13.64 23.06
N VAL A 56 -1.32 -14.76 22.82
CA VAL A 56 0.14 -14.91 22.98
C VAL A 56 0.90 -13.97 22.06
N ILE A 57 0.34 -13.66 20.88
CA ILE A 57 0.93 -12.74 19.90
C ILE A 57 0.28 -11.37 20.01
N THR A 58 -1.06 -11.31 19.91
CA THR A 58 -1.82 -10.05 19.79
C THR A 58 -1.80 -9.19 21.06
N LYS A 59 -1.56 -9.80 22.24
CA LYS A 59 -1.48 -9.10 23.54
C LYS A 59 -0.06 -9.03 24.10
N ASN A 60 0.95 -9.52 23.39
CA ASN A 60 2.33 -9.53 23.86
C ASN A 60 3.12 -8.35 23.29
N LEU A 61 3.34 -7.32 24.09
CA LEU A 61 4.07 -6.11 23.69
C LEU A 61 5.43 -6.39 23.07
N LYS A 62 6.19 -7.37 23.60
CA LYS A 62 7.49 -7.72 23.03
C LYS A 62 7.38 -8.21 21.58
N GLN A 63 6.33 -8.98 21.27
CA GLN A 63 6.12 -9.46 19.91
C GLN A 63 5.59 -8.35 19.00
N LEU A 64 4.74 -7.48 19.51
CA LEU A 64 4.28 -6.30 18.75
C LEU A 64 5.44 -5.37 18.42
N TYR A 65 6.35 -5.08 19.37
CA TYR A 65 7.57 -4.31 19.08
C TYR A 65 8.45 -4.98 18.02
N ARG A 66 8.59 -6.31 18.07
CA ARG A 66 9.34 -7.02 17.03
C ARG A 66 8.74 -6.90 15.64
N LEU A 67 7.40 -6.87 15.53
CA LEU A 67 6.73 -6.57 14.24
C LEU A 67 7.00 -5.14 13.76
N LEU A 68 7.02 -4.18 14.68
CA LEU A 68 7.40 -2.80 14.36
C LEU A 68 8.85 -2.68 13.88
N ASP A 69 9.78 -3.42 14.53
CA ASP A 69 11.19 -3.48 14.12
C ASP A 69 11.33 -4.04 12.69
N ILE A 70 10.60 -5.11 12.35
CA ILE A 70 10.58 -5.68 11.00
C ILE A 70 10.07 -4.62 10.00
N LYS A 71 8.99 -3.92 10.33
CA LYS A 71 8.47 -2.84 9.47
C LYS A 71 9.50 -1.73 9.30
N ALA A 72 10.13 -1.26 10.36
CA ALA A 72 11.16 -0.23 10.31
C ALA A 72 12.35 -0.65 9.44
N GLN A 73 12.78 -1.91 9.54
CA GLN A 73 13.82 -2.44 8.67
C GLN A 73 13.41 -2.39 7.20
N LYS A 74 12.19 -2.82 6.83
CA LYS A 74 11.71 -2.78 5.45
C LYS A 74 11.60 -1.35 4.91
N LYS A 75 11.24 -0.40 5.75
CA LYS A 75 11.21 1.03 5.38
C LYS A 75 12.60 1.58 5.12
N ALA A 76 13.58 1.24 5.96
CA ALA A 76 14.98 1.61 5.76
C ALA A 76 15.58 0.99 4.48
N GLU A 77 15.30 -0.30 4.22
CA GLU A 77 15.71 -1.00 2.99
C GLU A 77 15.12 -0.34 1.74
N LEU A 78 13.84 0.05 1.77
CA LEU A 78 13.18 0.77 0.67
C LEU A 78 13.80 2.15 0.46
N ALA A 79 14.02 2.91 1.54
CA ALA A 79 14.62 4.24 1.46
C ALA A 79 16.01 4.18 0.80
N LYS A 80 16.85 3.26 1.24
CA LYS A 80 18.17 3.01 0.65
C LYS A 80 18.07 2.62 -0.84
N TYR A 81 17.16 1.70 -1.18
CA TYR A 81 16.97 1.25 -2.54
C TYR A 81 16.53 2.40 -3.48
N LEU A 82 15.59 3.25 -3.04
CA LEU A 82 15.13 4.38 -3.84
C LEU A 82 16.23 5.43 -4.03
N GLU A 83 17.04 5.67 -3.00
CA GLU A 83 18.18 6.59 -3.09
C GLU A 83 19.23 6.08 -4.09
N GLU A 84 19.63 4.81 -3.98
CA GLU A 84 20.66 4.20 -4.83
C GLU A 84 20.22 4.05 -6.30
N THR A 85 18.93 3.74 -6.55
CA THR A 85 18.45 3.41 -7.91
C THR A 85 17.76 4.55 -8.62
N GLN A 86 17.21 5.52 -7.87
CA GLN A 86 16.37 6.59 -8.42
C GLN A 86 16.78 8.00 -7.94
N GLY A 87 17.73 8.10 -7.01
CA GLY A 87 18.13 9.39 -6.43
C GLY A 87 17.02 10.02 -5.56
N ILE A 88 16.08 9.19 -5.06
CA ILE A 88 14.95 9.64 -4.25
C ILE A 88 15.26 9.41 -2.78
N THR A 89 15.38 10.49 -2.02
CA THR A 89 15.60 10.44 -0.56
C THR A 89 14.27 10.54 0.16
N ILE A 90 13.95 9.57 1.03
CA ILE A 90 12.77 9.55 1.89
C ILE A 90 13.16 9.28 3.35
N ASN A 91 12.36 9.79 4.28
CA ASN A 91 12.57 9.54 5.70
C ASN A 91 11.91 8.20 6.11
N PRO A 92 12.68 7.16 6.50
CA PRO A 92 12.12 5.88 6.90
C PRO A 92 11.29 5.92 8.19
N ASP A 93 11.44 6.97 9.01
CA ASP A 93 10.65 7.15 10.25
C ASP A 93 9.28 7.81 9.99
N SER A 94 9.01 8.26 8.76
CA SER A 94 7.70 8.81 8.37
C SER A 94 6.67 7.71 8.13
N ILE A 95 5.38 8.01 8.23
CA ILE A 95 4.32 7.09 7.78
C ILE A 95 4.42 6.93 6.26
N PHE A 96 4.55 5.70 5.78
CA PHE A 96 4.53 5.39 4.35
C PHE A 96 3.11 5.11 3.89
N ASP A 97 2.51 6.11 3.25
CA ASP A 97 1.20 6.05 2.60
C ASP A 97 1.41 5.72 1.11
N ILE A 98 0.99 4.54 0.66
CA ILE A 98 1.40 4.00 -0.65
C ILE A 98 0.20 3.73 -1.55
N GLN A 99 0.23 4.35 -2.75
CA GLN A 99 -0.71 4.08 -3.84
C GLN A 99 0.03 3.65 -5.10
N ILE A 100 0.19 2.34 -5.28
CA ILE A 100 0.90 1.74 -6.42
C ILE A 100 -0.05 0.87 -7.26
N LYS A 101 -0.41 1.38 -8.42
CA LYS A 101 -1.34 0.74 -9.36
C LYS A 101 -1.30 1.48 -10.71
N ARG A 102 -1.76 0.84 -11.80
CA ARG A 102 -1.94 1.56 -13.06
C ARG A 102 -2.76 2.81 -12.83
N LEU A 103 -2.37 3.91 -13.48
CA LEU A 103 -3.14 5.14 -13.37
C LEU A 103 -4.45 5.02 -14.14
N HIS A 104 -5.54 5.30 -13.46
CA HIS A 104 -6.86 5.32 -14.03
C HIS A 104 -7.79 6.21 -13.19
N GLU A 105 -8.68 6.97 -13.82
CA GLU A 105 -9.58 7.90 -13.13
C GLU A 105 -10.37 7.22 -12.00
N TYR A 106 -10.91 6.00 -12.25
CA TYR A 106 -11.69 5.29 -11.23
C TYR A 106 -10.88 4.82 -10.02
N LYS A 107 -9.54 4.71 -10.15
CA LYS A 107 -8.65 4.36 -9.01
C LYS A 107 -8.36 5.55 -8.11
N ARG A 108 -8.74 6.72 -8.53
CA ARG A 108 -8.78 7.99 -7.80
C ARG A 108 -7.43 8.47 -7.24
N GLN A 109 -6.32 8.21 -7.96
CA GLN A 109 -5.03 8.80 -7.62
C GLN A 109 -5.11 10.35 -7.59
N GLN A 110 -5.94 10.94 -8.47
CA GLN A 110 -6.21 12.38 -8.44
C GLN A 110 -6.81 12.82 -7.11
N MET A 111 -7.76 12.06 -6.54
CA MET A 111 -8.37 12.39 -5.25
C MET A 111 -7.35 12.35 -4.12
N ASN A 112 -6.47 11.34 -4.10
CA ASN A 112 -5.37 11.28 -3.15
C ASN A 112 -4.41 12.47 -3.31
N ALA A 113 -4.04 12.83 -4.54
CA ALA A 113 -3.21 14.01 -4.79
C ALA A 113 -3.88 15.31 -4.29
N LEU A 114 -5.20 15.48 -4.48
CA LEU A 114 -5.96 16.62 -3.93
C LEU A 114 -5.97 16.62 -2.39
N TYR A 115 -6.07 15.46 -1.76
CA TYR A 115 -5.94 15.33 -0.31
C TYR A 115 -4.54 15.78 0.16
N LEU A 116 -3.49 15.40 -0.54
CA LEU A 116 -2.12 15.81 -0.22
C LEU A 116 -1.90 17.31 -0.41
N ILE A 117 -2.53 17.93 -1.43
CA ILE A 117 -2.57 19.39 -1.58
C ILE A 117 -3.27 20.03 -0.38
N HIS A 118 -4.40 19.47 0.07
CA HIS A 118 -5.07 19.93 1.28
C HIS A 118 -4.15 19.84 2.50
N LYS A 119 -3.44 18.73 2.69
CA LYS A 119 -2.45 18.55 3.77
C LYS A 119 -1.32 19.57 3.69
N TYR A 120 -0.78 19.83 2.50
CA TYR A 120 0.20 20.90 2.28
C TYR A 120 -0.32 22.24 2.81
N LEU A 121 -1.55 22.62 2.43
CA LEU A 121 -2.16 23.87 2.86
C LEU A 121 -2.46 23.91 4.38
N GLU A 122 -2.80 22.77 4.99
CA GLU A 122 -2.97 22.68 6.46
C GLU A 122 -1.64 22.93 7.18
N ILE A 123 -0.54 22.34 6.71
CA ILE A 123 0.80 22.53 7.28
C ILE A 123 1.22 23.99 7.15
N LYS A 124 0.98 24.63 5.99
CA LYS A 124 1.23 26.07 5.79
C LYS A 124 0.43 26.96 6.75
N LYS A 125 -0.73 26.50 7.23
CA LYS A 125 -1.55 27.17 8.25
C LYS A 125 -1.14 26.80 9.70
N GLY A 126 -0.03 26.05 9.87
CA GLY A 126 0.50 25.66 11.18
C GLY A 126 -0.04 24.34 11.74
N LYS A 127 -0.91 23.61 11.03
CA LYS A 127 -1.40 22.28 11.45
C LYS A 127 -0.41 21.18 11.05
N LYS A 128 0.65 21.07 11.81
CA LYS A 128 1.74 20.11 11.55
C LYS A 128 1.39 18.74 12.12
N PRO A 129 1.56 17.63 11.36
CA PRO A 129 1.39 16.28 11.89
C PRO A 129 2.52 15.96 12.89
N THR A 130 2.22 15.14 13.90
CA THR A 130 3.21 14.69 14.90
C THR A 130 4.23 13.74 14.31
N THR A 131 3.79 12.88 13.39
CA THR A 131 4.66 11.97 12.62
C THR A 131 4.65 12.42 11.17
N PRO A 132 5.81 12.62 10.54
CA PRO A 132 5.87 12.96 9.12
C PRO A 132 5.19 11.92 8.23
N ILE A 133 4.70 12.34 7.08
CA ILE A 133 4.05 11.48 6.09
C ILE A 133 4.86 11.48 4.80
N THR A 134 5.14 10.30 4.26
CA THR A 134 5.69 10.12 2.92
C THR A 134 4.65 9.40 2.07
N ALA A 135 4.00 10.13 1.18
CA ALA A 135 3.07 9.58 0.22
C ALA A 135 3.84 9.10 -1.03
N ILE A 136 3.76 7.80 -1.31
CA ILE A 136 4.50 7.17 -2.42
C ILE A 136 3.53 6.71 -3.49
N PHE A 137 3.64 7.31 -4.67
CA PHE A 137 2.91 6.90 -5.87
C PHE A 137 3.77 6.06 -6.78
N GLY A 138 3.19 5.03 -7.36
CA GLY A 138 3.77 4.26 -8.45
C GLY A 138 2.70 3.93 -9.47
N ALA A 139 2.87 4.43 -10.70
CA ALA A 139 1.87 4.25 -11.73
C ALA A 139 2.48 4.25 -13.13
N LYS A 140 1.72 3.68 -14.07
CA LYS A 140 1.97 3.80 -15.51
C LYS A 140 0.64 4.16 -16.18
N ALA A 141 0.67 5.11 -17.12
CA ALA A 141 -0.46 5.48 -17.93
C ALA A 141 -0.32 4.87 -19.34
N ALA A 142 -1.44 4.47 -19.94
CA ALA A 142 -1.45 4.11 -21.36
C ALA A 142 -1.05 5.34 -22.22
N PRO A 143 -0.29 5.16 -23.32
CA PRO A 143 0.22 6.29 -24.10
C PRO A 143 -0.85 7.26 -24.60
N ALA A 144 -2.03 6.76 -24.96
CA ALA A 144 -3.15 7.56 -25.46
C ALA A 144 -4.05 8.16 -24.35
N TYR A 145 -3.82 7.78 -23.08
CA TYR A 145 -4.66 8.23 -21.96
C TYR A 145 -4.15 9.55 -21.40
N ILE A 146 -4.53 10.66 -22.05
CA ILE A 146 -4.02 12.00 -21.76
C ILE A 146 -4.28 12.40 -20.31
N ILE A 147 -5.53 12.30 -19.81
CA ILE A 147 -5.89 12.65 -18.43
C ILE A 147 -5.05 11.89 -17.41
N ALA A 148 -4.74 10.62 -17.67
CA ALA A 148 -3.88 9.84 -16.78
C ALA A 148 -2.45 10.41 -16.71
N LYS A 149 -1.92 10.90 -17.84
CA LYS A 149 -0.60 11.56 -17.86
C LYS A 149 -0.64 12.91 -17.16
N ASP A 150 -1.74 13.65 -17.29
CA ASP A 150 -1.93 14.94 -16.60
C ASP A 150 -1.99 14.74 -15.08
N ILE A 151 -2.62 13.66 -14.59
CA ILE A 151 -2.63 13.31 -13.17
C ILE A 151 -1.20 12.97 -12.67
N ILE A 152 -0.42 12.21 -13.45
CA ILE A 152 1.00 11.95 -13.12
C ILE A 152 1.76 13.28 -13.06
N HIS A 153 1.57 14.15 -14.02
CA HIS A 153 2.22 15.47 -14.05
C HIS A 153 1.85 16.32 -12.84
N MET A 154 0.57 16.33 -12.45
CA MET A 154 0.11 17.03 -11.24
C MET A 154 0.82 16.50 -9.99
N ILE A 155 0.98 15.18 -9.84
CA ILE A 155 1.69 14.57 -8.69
C ILE A 155 3.16 14.99 -8.71
N LEU A 156 3.82 14.99 -9.87
CA LEU A 156 5.20 15.45 -10.01
C LEU A 156 5.37 16.93 -9.69
N CYS A 157 4.42 17.78 -10.10
CA CYS A 157 4.42 19.20 -9.73
C CYS A 157 4.27 19.38 -8.21
N LEU A 158 3.37 18.63 -7.57
CA LEU A 158 3.20 18.67 -6.13
C LEU A 158 4.48 18.23 -5.40
N GLN A 159 5.13 17.15 -5.86
CA GLN A 159 6.42 16.71 -5.35
C GLN A 159 7.45 17.85 -5.41
N GLN A 160 7.59 18.50 -6.57
CA GLN A 160 8.55 19.60 -6.75
C GLN A 160 8.27 20.83 -5.87
N ILE A 161 6.99 21.14 -5.65
CA ILE A 161 6.58 22.24 -4.76
C ILE A 161 6.99 21.92 -3.31
N ILE A 162 6.68 20.70 -2.85
CA ILE A 162 7.00 20.26 -1.48
C ILE A 162 8.52 20.19 -1.29
N ASP A 163 9.27 19.67 -2.26
CA ASP A 163 10.73 19.55 -2.19
C ASP A 163 11.43 20.90 -2.00
N LYS A 164 10.83 21.99 -2.49
CA LYS A 164 11.34 23.36 -2.40
C LYS A 164 10.80 24.15 -1.20
N ASP A 165 9.86 23.59 -0.44
CA ASP A 165 9.23 24.28 0.67
C ASP A 165 9.76 23.78 2.03
N PRO A 166 10.70 24.51 2.68
CA PRO A 166 11.33 24.10 3.94
C PRO A 166 10.35 24.09 5.12
N GLU A 167 9.18 24.73 5.01
CA GLU A 167 8.15 24.71 6.06
C GLU A 167 7.32 23.43 6.01
N VAL A 168 7.17 22.81 4.84
CA VAL A 168 6.33 21.63 4.61
C VAL A 168 7.14 20.34 4.53
N LYS A 169 8.28 20.36 3.85
CA LYS A 169 9.13 19.19 3.58
C LYS A 169 9.44 18.33 4.82
N PRO A 170 9.67 18.88 6.02
CA PRO A 170 9.89 18.07 7.22
C PRO A 170 8.69 17.24 7.67
N TYR A 171 7.48 17.59 7.23
CA TYR A 171 6.21 16.98 7.68
C TYR A 171 5.48 16.20 6.62
N LEU A 172 5.68 16.55 5.35
CA LEU A 172 5.04 15.92 4.22
C LEU A 172 6.05 15.75 3.09
N ASN A 173 6.16 14.54 2.59
CA ASN A 173 6.89 14.22 1.38
C ASN A 173 5.96 13.54 0.39
N VAL A 174 6.04 13.90 -0.89
CA VAL A 174 5.31 13.24 -1.98
C VAL A 174 6.33 12.74 -2.98
N VAL A 175 6.23 11.47 -3.32
CA VAL A 175 7.19 10.79 -4.20
C VAL A 175 6.46 10.02 -5.29
N MET A 176 6.87 10.23 -6.52
CA MET A 176 6.46 9.40 -7.65
C MET A 176 7.65 8.51 -8.06
N VAL A 177 7.55 7.20 -7.78
CA VAL A 177 8.61 6.26 -8.15
C VAL A 177 8.61 5.99 -9.65
N ASN A 178 9.81 5.90 -10.23
CA ASN A 178 10.00 5.64 -11.64
C ASN A 178 9.74 4.16 -11.97
N ASN A 179 9.19 3.92 -13.15
CA ASN A 179 9.05 2.59 -13.76
C ASN A 179 8.50 1.52 -12.81
N TYR A 180 7.41 1.83 -12.10
CA TYR A 180 6.75 0.85 -11.21
C TYR A 180 6.56 -0.50 -11.91
N ASN A 181 7.05 -1.56 -11.28
CA ASN A 181 7.04 -2.94 -11.78
C ASN A 181 7.02 -3.93 -10.60
N VAL A 182 7.00 -5.24 -10.89
CA VAL A 182 6.94 -6.29 -9.85
C VAL A 182 8.14 -6.23 -8.89
N THR A 183 9.35 -6.01 -9.38
CA THR A 183 10.57 -5.94 -8.55
C THR A 183 10.48 -4.79 -7.54
N LEU A 184 10.01 -3.63 -7.99
CA LEU A 184 9.81 -2.49 -7.09
C LEU A 184 8.64 -2.73 -6.12
N ALA A 185 7.58 -3.41 -6.57
CA ALA A 185 6.45 -3.79 -5.71
C ALA A 185 6.88 -4.70 -4.55
N GLU A 186 7.81 -5.62 -4.77
CA GLU A 186 8.37 -6.52 -3.75
C GLU A 186 9.09 -5.77 -2.61
N LYS A 187 9.50 -4.53 -2.85
CA LYS A 187 10.11 -3.64 -1.85
C LYS A 187 9.13 -2.66 -1.23
N LEU A 188 8.22 -2.10 -2.04
CA LEU A 188 7.22 -1.14 -1.59
C LEU A 188 6.18 -1.77 -0.66
N ILE A 189 5.72 -2.98 -0.97
CA ILE A 189 4.63 -3.64 -0.24
C ILE A 189 5.03 -3.95 1.22
N PRO A 190 6.18 -4.58 1.53
CA PRO A 190 6.59 -4.81 2.91
C PRO A 190 6.80 -3.54 3.74
N ALA A 191 7.22 -2.45 3.10
CA ALA A 191 7.51 -1.18 3.74
C ALA A 191 6.28 -0.30 4.01
N CYS A 192 5.11 -0.67 3.48
CA CYS A 192 3.90 0.14 3.54
C CYS A 192 3.28 0.15 4.95
N ASP A 193 2.88 1.34 5.42
CA ASP A 193 2.07 1.52 6.62
C ASP A 193 0.59 1.65 6.24
N ILE A 194 0.26 2.50 5.27
CA ILE A 194 -1.12 2.73 4.80
C ILE A 194 -1.21 2.39 3.31
N SER A 195 -2.10 1.48 2.98
CA SER A 195 -2.37 1.03 1.62
C SER A 195 -3.61 1.72 1.06
N GLU A 196 -3.44 2.53 0.02
CA GLU A 196 -4.51 3.28 -0.65
C GLU A 196 -5.29 2.41 -1.65
N GLN A 197 -6.53 2.03 -1.28
CA GLN A 197 -7.42 1.16 -2.05
C GLN A 197 -8.77 1.85 -2.28
N ILE A 198 -8.72 3.09 -2.75
CA ILE A 198 -9.82 4.07 -2.80
C ILE A 198 -10.53 4.14 -4.16
N SER A 199 -10.67 3.05 -4.89
CA SER A 199 -11.40 3.04 -6.16
C SER A 199 -12.84 3.52 -6.03
N LEU A 200 -13.39 4.08 -7.10
CA LEU A 200 -14.81 4.41 -7.16
C LEU A 200 -15.61 3.11 -7.09
N ALA A 201 -16.55 3.04 -6.16
CA ALA A 201 -17.39 1.86 -5.93
C ALA A 201 -17.97 1.28 -7.22
N SER A 202 -17.99 -0.05 -7.33
CA SER A 202 -18.43 -0.84 -8.49
C SER A 202 -17.50 -0.79 -9.72
N LYS A 203 -16.30 -0.25 -9.62
CA LYS A 203 -15.36 -0.15 -10.75
C LYS A 203 -14.17 -1.10 -10.66
N GLU A 204 -13.71 -1.43 -9.46
CA GLU A 204 -12.66 -2.43 -9.26
C GLU A 204 -13.29 -3.81 -9.02
N ALA A 205 -13.14 -4.72 -9.96
CA ALA A 205 -13.79 -6.05 -9.86
C ALA A 205 -13.24 -6.89 -8.70
N SER A 206 -11.97 -6.81 -8.42
CA SER A 206 -11.29 -7.49 -7.31
C SER A 206 -10.14 -6.65 -6.77
N GLY A 207 -9.13 -6.38 -7.58
CA GLY A 207 -7.82 -5.94 -7.12
C GLY A 207 -7.00 -7.13 -6.59
N THR A 208 -5.71 -6.92 -6.45
CA THR A 208 -4.78 -7.87 -5.82
C THR A 208 -3.79 -7.17 -4.90
N GLY A 209 -3.55 -5.87 -5.11
CA GLY A 209 -2.68 -5.06 -4.27
C GLY A 209 -3.14 -5.03 -2.82
N ASN A 210 -4.44 -4.83 -2.59
CA ASN A 210 -5.07 -4.87 -1.27
C ASN A 210 -4.68 -6.11 -0.45
N MET A 211 -4.76 -7.30 -1.05
CA MET A 211 -4.38 -8.55 -0.40
C MET A 211 -2.88 -8.61 -0.08
N LYS A 212 -2.02 -8.14 -0.99
CA LYS A 212 -0.55 -8.14 -0.82
C LYS A 212 -0.12 -7.22 0.32
N PHE A 213 -0.68 -6.03 0.38
CA PHE A 213 -0.42 -5.05 1.42
C PHE A 213 -0.88 -5.54 2.80
N MET A 214 -2.10 -6.05 2.88
CA MET A 214 -2.65 -6.60 4.12
C MET A 214 -1.80 -7.77 4.63
N LEU A 215 -1.38 -8.69 3.75
CA LEU A 215 -0.51 -9.81 4.08
C LEU A 215 0.84 -9.36 4.69
N ASN A 216 1.28 -8.14 4.37
CA ASN A 216 2.50 -7.52 4.90
C ASN A 216 2.24 -6.52 6.05
N GLY A 217 1.03 -6.54 6.63
CA GLY A 217 0.70 -5.76 7.82
C GLY A 217 0.42 -4.27 7.56
N ALA A 218 0.11 -3.88 6.33
CA ALA A 218 -0.35 -2.52 6.04
C ALA A 218 -1.83 -2.37 6.38
N VAL A 219 -2.18 -1.22 6.96
CA VAL A 219 -3.59 -0.84 7.15
C VAL A 219 -4.18 -0.43 5.80
N THR A 220 -5.37 -0.89 5.48
CA THR A 220 -6.07 -0.52 4.26
C THR A 220 -6.96 0.70 4.47
N LEU A 221 -6.66 1.79 3.78
CA LEU A 221 -7.60 2.89 3.57
C LEU A 221 -8.33 2.64 2.25
N GLY A 222 -9.57 2.24 2.33
CA GLY A 222 -10.27 1.73 1.15
C GLY A 222 -11.74 2.08 1.09
N THR A 223 -12.33 1.79 -0.06
CA THR A 223 -13.77 1.80 -0.29
C THR A 223 -14.27 0.35 -0.35
N ASP A 224 -15.55 0.13 -0.05
CA ASP A 224 -16.21 -1.16 -0.24
C ASP A 224 -16.38 -1.46 -1.73
N ASP A 225 -15.29 -1.92 -2.34
CA ASP A 225 -15.19 -2.25 -3.77
C ASP A 225 -14.19 -3.39 -3.98
N GLY A 226 -14.48 -4.29 -4.93
CA GLY A 226 -13.65 -5.44 -5.21
C GLY A 226 -13.39 -6.31 -3.98
N ALA A 227 -12.16 -6.79 -3.83
CA ALA A 227 -11.76 -7.63 -2.70
C ALA A 227 -11.73 -6.90 -1.34
N ASN A 228 -11.80 -5.56 -1.33
CA ASN A 228 -11.91 -4.82 -0.07
C ASN A 228 -13.17 -5.21 0.71
N VAL A 229 -14.28 -5.54 0.03
CA VAL A 229 -15.53 -6.02 0.66
C VAL A 229 -15.26 -7.27 1.48
N GLU A 230 -14.60 -8.27 0.89
CA GLU A 230 -14.27 -9.52 1.59
C GLU A 230 -13.26 -9.29 2.73
N ILE A 231 -12.30 -8.38 2.53
CA ILE A 231 -11.32 -8.01 3.57
C ILE A 231 -12.04 -7.36 4.75
N HIS A 232 -12.93 -6.39 4.50
CA HIS A 232 -13.73 -5.71 5.52
C HIS A 232 -14.62 -6.69 6.30
N GLU A 233 -15.30 -7.60 5.62
CA GLU A 233 -16.11 -8.66 6.27
C GLU A 233 -15.28 -9.55 7.20
N LEU A 234 -14.00 -9.79 6.88
CA LEU A 234 -13.12 -10.66 7.67
C LEU A 234 -12.43 -9.96 8.85
N VAL A 235 -12.06 -8.69 8.71
CA VAL A 235 -11.23 -7.99 9.70
C VAL A 235 -11.93 -6.84 10.42
N GLY A 236 -13.11 -6.42 9.95
CA GLY A 236 -13.85 -5.27 10.46
C GLY A 236 -13.27 -3.93 10.03
N ASP A 237 -13.73 -2.84 10.68
CA ASP A 237 -13.29 -1.45 10.47
C ASP A 237 -11.91 -1.17 11.05
#